data_77d49a107fcd537b15019e58a201f8dd
#
_entry.id   77d49a107fcd537b15019e58a201f8dd
#
_cell.length_a   1.000
_cell.length_b   1.000
_cell.length_c   1.000
_cell.angle_alpha   90.00
_cell.angle_beta   90.00
_cell.angle_gamma   90.00
#
_symmetry.space_group_name_H-M   'P 1'
#
loop_
_entity.id
_entity.type
_entity.pdbx_description
1 polymer ?
#
loop_
_entity_poly.entity_id
_entity_poly.type
_entity_poly.pdbx_seq_one_letter_code
_entity_poly.pdbx_strand_id
1 'polypeptide(L)'
;LISLNKLLSTLSLLIFLAVWQGFAAYLSSNTLPSPEAVAEVFWQGCVSGQLPFHLGVTLLRLVVSFTIAMLLGCAIGIVLGRHKKLDAFFDNWLVIFLNVPALVTIILCYVWFGLVESAAILAVVINKLPNVIVTIREGTRTLDQDLLDMARCYGFGKRKTLVHVIWPQLHPFVMGATRSGLALIWKIILVVELLGRSNGMGYQLHLFFQLFDVASILAYTIAFVAVIQLIELLILKPLDKKALRWRR
;
A
#
# COMPACT_ATOMS: atom_id res chain seq x y z
N LEU A 1 -31.00 -12.53 -4.20
CA LEU A 1 -29.66 -12.75 -4.77
C LEU A 1 -28.56 -12.29 -3.80
N ILE A 2 -28.65 -11.09 -3.19
CA ILE A 2 -27.65 -10.56 -2.25
C ILE A 2 -27.53 -11.40 -0.97
N SER A 3 -28.65 -11.99 -0.49
CA SER A 3 -28.63 -12.86 0.70
C SER A 3 -27.97 -14.21 0.42
N LEU A 4 -28.20 -14.80 -0.74
CA LEU A 4 -27.62 -16.09 -1.14
C LEU A 4 -26.10 -15.98 -1.32
N ASN A 5 -25.60 -14.92 -1.94
CA ASN A 5 -24.17 -14.69 -2.10
C ASN A 5 -23.44 -14.49 -0.77
N LYS A 6 -24.10 -13.81 0.20
CA LYS A 6 -23.55 -13.67 1.55
C LYS A 6 -23.52 -15.02 2.27
N LEU A 7 -24.58 -15.82 2.15
CA LEU A 7 -24.64 -17.16 2.74
C LEU A 7 -23.54 -18.06 2.18
N LEU A 8 -23.36 -18.07 0.87
CA LEU A 8 -22.31 -18.85 0.21
C LEU A 8 -20.89 -18.41 0.65
N SER A 9 -20.67 -17.11 0.80
CA SER A 9 -19.38 -16.59 1.30
C SER A 9 -19.10 -17.01 2.74
N THR A 10 -20.10 -16.93 3.63
CA THR A 10 -19.95 -17.38 5.03
C THR A 10 -19.75 -18.90 5.11
N LEU A 11 -20.47 -19.67 4.31
CA LEU A 11 -20.32 -21.11 4.24
C LEU A 11 -18.91 -21.51 3.77
N SER A 12 -18.37 -20.83 2.76
CA SER A 12 -17.00 -21.04 2.28
C SER A 12 -15.95 -20.81 3.38
N LEU A 13 -16.10 -19.77 4.20
CA LEU A 13 -15.20 -19.52 5.33
C LEU A 13 -15.30 -20.59 6.42
N LEU A 14 -16.52 -21.04 6.72
CA LEU A 14 -16.74 -22.11 7.71
C LEU A 14 -16.15 -23.45 7.23
N ILE A 15 -16.32 -23.79 5.96
CA ILE A 15 -15.71 -24.99 5.36
C ILE A 15 -14.19 -24.90 5.42
N PHE A 16 -13.61 -23.73 5.09
CA PHE A 16 -12.15 -23.53 5.19
C PHE A 16 -11.65 -23.72 6.62
N LEU A 17 -12.32 -23.16 7.62
CA LEU A 17 -11.96 -23.33 9.04
C LEU A 17 -12.09 -24.78 9.48
N ALA A 18 -13.13 -25.49 9.07
CA ALA A 18 -13.34 -26.90 9.41
C ALA A 18 -12.27 -27.79 8.79
N VAL A 19 -11.92 -27.53 7.52
CA VAL A 19 -10.82 -28.24 6.82
C VAL A 19 -9.49 -27.97 7.50
N TRP A 20 -9.18 -26.70 7.84
CA TRP A 20 -7.97 -26.34 8.57
C TRP A 20 -7.89 -27.03 9.92
N GLN A 21 -8.97 -27.00 10.72
CA GLN A 21 -9.04 -27.70 12.01
C GLN A 21 -8.83 -29.22 11.85
N GLY A 22 -9.44 -29.83 10.84
CA GLY A 22 -9.28 -31.24 10.56
C GLY A 22 -7.83 -31.63 10.22
N PHE A 23 -7.17 -30.85 9.38
CA PHE A 23 -5.76 -31.06 9.03
C PHE A 23 -4.83 -30.82 10.23
N ALA A 24 -5.07 -29.79 11.01
CA ALA A 24 -4.29 -29.52 12.22
C ALA A 24 -4.39 -30.67 13.24
N ALA A 25 -5.60 -31.20 13.46
CA ALA A 25 -5.83 -32.34 14.34
C ALA A 25 -5.17 -33.64 13.80
N TYR A 26 -5.22 -33.84 12.49
CA TYR A 26 -4.60 -35.03 11.85
C TYR A 26 -3.08 -35.02 11.93
N LEU A 27 -2.45 -33.87 11.64
CA LEU A 27 -1.00 -33.73 11.63
C LEU A 27 -0.40 -33.65 13.04
N SER A 28 -1.17 -33.17 14.04
CA SER A 28 -0.75 -33.00 15.44
C SER A 28 0.66 -32.37 15.58
N SER A 29 0.97 -31.41 14.72
CA SER A 29 2.31 -30.84 14.56
C SER A 29 2.32 -29.34 14.85
N ASN A 30 3.37 -28.85 15.49
CA ASN A 30 3.60 -27.41 15.71
C ASN A 30 3.73 -26.61 14.40
N THR A 31 3.97 -27.28 13.29
CA THR A 31 4.06 -26.63 11.97
C THR A 31 2.72 -26.24 11.36
N LEU A 32 1.61 -26.85 11.82
CA LEU A 32 0.26 -26.47 11.44
C LEU A 32 -0.62 -26.29 12.68
N PRO A 33 -0.56 -25.15 13.36
CA PRO A 33 -1.34 -24.89 14.56
C PRO A 33 -2.83 -24.86 14.26
N SER A 34 -3.65 -25.24 15.24
CA SER A 34 -5.10 -25.18 15.13
C SER A 34 -5.60 -23.73 15.08
N PRO A 35 -6.76 -23.45 14.45
CA PRO A 35 -7.40 -22.14 14.51
C PRO A 35 -7.59 -21.61 15.94
N GLU A 36 -7.84 -22.50 16.91
CA GLU A 36 -7.99 -22.14 18.34
C GLU A 36 -6.68 -21.60 18.91
N ALA A 37 -5.55 -22.30 18.66
CA ALA A 37 -4.23 -21.84 19.11
C ALA A 37 -3.86 -20.50 18.50
N VAL A 38 -4.17 -20.28 17.22
CA VAL A 38 -3.96 -19.00 16.54
C VAL A 38 -4.83 -17.89 17.14
N ALA A 39 -6.10 -18.19 17.46
CA ALA A 39 -7.00 -17.23 18.09
C ALA A 39 -6.57 -16.86 19.51
N GLU A 40 -6.06 -17.83 20.27
CA GLU A 40 -5.51 -17.60 21.61
C GLU A 40 -4.29 -16.67 21.56
N VAL A 41 -3.32 -16.93 20.69
CA VAL A 41 -2.14 -16.07 20.48
C VAL A 41 -2.55 -14.67 20.02
N PHE A 42 -3.51 -14.58 19.11
CA PHE A 42 -4.05 -13.29 18.68
C PHE A 42 -4.62 -12.49 19.86
N TRP A 43 -5.44 -13.15 20.71
CA TRP A 43 -6.03 -12.52 21.89
C TRP A 43 -4.97 -12.07 22.90
N GLN A 44 -4.02 -12.94 23.21
CA GLN A 44 -2.89 -12.63 24.10
C GLN A 44 -2.05 -11.44 23.55
N GLY A 45 -1.78 -11.42 22.24
CA GLY A 45 -1.09 -10.31 21.58
C GLY A 45 -1.85 -8.98 21.67
N CYS A 46 -3.18 -9.02 21.59
CA CYS A 46 -4.02 -7.84 21.80
C CYS A 46 -4.00 -7.35 23.25
N VAL A 47 -4.18 -8.26 24.21
CA VAL A 47 -4.25 -7.91 25.64
C VAL A 47 -2.90 -7.43 26.18
N SER A 48 -1.80 -8.03 25.73
CA SER A 48 -0.44 -7.60 26.11
C SER A 48 -0.04 -6.25 25.50
N GLY A 49 -0.79 -5.73 24.53
CA GLY A 49 -0.48 -4.50 23.81
C GLY A 49 0.63 -4.63 22.76
N GLN A 50 1.27 -5.79 22.63
CA GLN A 50 2.35 -6.01 21.65
C GLN A 50 1.85 -5.92 20.20
N LEU A 51 0.75 -6.62 19.89
CA LEU A 51 0.18 -6.62 18.54
C LEU A 51 -0.27 -5.23 18.11
N PRO A 52 -1.08 -4.47 18.88
CA PRO A 52 -1.50 -3.12 18.48
C PRO A 52 -0.33 -2.14 18.39
N PHE A 53 0.70 -2.28 19.22
CA PHE A 53 1.91 -1.45 19.13
C PHE A 53 2.64 -1.66 17.79
N HIS A 54 2.99 -2.91 17.46
CA HIS A 54 3.71 -3.21 16.22
C HIS A 54 2.87 -2.88 14.98
N LEU A 55 1.57 -3.14 15.02
CA LEU A 55 0.63 -2.76 13.97
C LEU A 55 0.59 -1.24 13.78
N GLY A 56 0.50 -0.47 14.86
CA GLY A 56 0.50 0.99 14.83
C GLY A 56 1.78 1.56 14.19
N VAL A 57 2.94 1.00 14.53
CA VAL A 57 4.23 1.40 13.95
C VAL A 57 4.25 1.14 12.44
N THR A 58 3.82 -0.05 11.99
CA THR A 58 3.75 -0.40 10.57
C THR A 58 2.79 0.52 9.81
N LEU A 59 1.62 0.81 10.38
CA LEU A 59 0.64 1.73 9.79
C LEU A 59 1.17 3.17 9.71
N LEU A 60 1.90 3.64 10.71
CA LEU A 60 2.52 4.96 10.68
C LEU A 60 3.54 5.06 9.53
N ARG A 61 4.43 4.07 9.38
CA ARG A 61 5.37 3.98 8.26
C ARG A 61 4.64 3.97 6.91
N LEU A 62 3.54 3.20 6.82
CA LEU A 62 2.71 3.14 5.63
C LEU A 62 2.18 4.52 5.26
N VAL A 63 1.55 5.21 6.20
CA VAL A 63 0.95 6.54 5.97
C VAL A 63 2.01 7.56 5.57
N VAL A 64 3.13 7.60 6.28
CA VAL A 64 4.23 8.54 5.99
C VAL A 64 4.83 8.27 4.62
N SER A 65 5.25 7.03 4.34
CA SER A 65 5.87 6.68 3.05
C SER A 65 4.91 6.88 1.88
N PHE A 66 3.64 6.49 2.05
CA PHE A 66 2.61 6.67 1.04
C PHE A 66 2.38 8.15 0.73
N THR A 67 2.26 8.98 1.77
CA THR A 67 2.02 10.42 1.60
C THR A 67 3.18 11.09 0.87
N ILE A 68 4.42 10.79 1.26
CA ILE A 68 5.62 11.33 0.59
C ILE A 68 5.67 10.89 -0.88
N ALA A 69 5.49 9.58 -1.14
CA ALA A 69 5.52 9.04 -2.50
C ALA A 69 4.43 9.65 -3.39
N MET A 70 3.21 9.82 -2.86
CA MET A 70 2.10 10.43 -3.61
C MET A 70 2.33 11.91 -3.87
N LEU A 71 2.78 12.69 -2.89
CA LEU A 71 3.03 14.12 -3.07
C LEU A 71 4.14 14.37 -4.09
N LEU A 72 5.29 13.71 -3.93
CA LEU A 72 6.41 13.84 -4.85
C LEU A 72 6.07 13.28 -6.24
N GLY A 73 5.44 12.11 -6.30
CA GLY A 73 5.06 11.47 -7.55
C GLY A 73 4.03 12.28 -8.34
N CYS A 74 3.03 12.87 -7.68
CA CYS A 74 2.08 13.77 -8.33
C CYS A 74 2.77 15.04 -8.85
N ALA A 75 3.62 15.67 -8.04
CA ALA A 75 4.34 16.87 -8.45
C ALA A 75 5.24 16.61 -9.67
N ILE A 76 6.08 15.58 -9.61
CA ILE A 76 6.99 15.21 -10.72
C ILE A 76 6.19 14.74 -11.94
N GLY A 77 5.16 13.90 -11.76
CA GLY A 77 4.32 13.40 -12.86
C GLY A 77 3.60 14.52 -13.62
N ILE A 78 3.07 15.52 -12.93
CA ILE A 78 2.48 16.72 -13.58
C ILE A 78 3.54 17.50 -14.37
N VAL A 79 4.73 17.68 -13.80
CA VAL A 79 5.81 18.40 -14.48
C VAL A 79 6.25 17.67 -15.74
N LEU A 80 6.51 16.36 -15.66
CA LEU A 80 6.92 15.56 -16.82
C LEU A 80 5.81 15.50 -17.88
N GLY A 81 4.56 15.27 -17.49
CA GLY A 81 3.42 15.23 -18.43
C GLY A 81 3.20 16.52 -19.20
N ARG A 82 3.62 17.68 -18.64
CA ARG A 82 3.51 19.01 -19.29
C ARG A 82 4.73 19.40 -20.11
N HIS A 83 5.89 18.80 -19.88
CA HIS A 83 7.16 19.22 -20.50
C HIS A 83 7.79 18.07 -21.30
N LYS A 84 7.46 17.96 -22.59
CA LYS A 84 7.93 16.89 -23.49
C LYS A 84 9.45 16.65 -23.46
N LYS A 85 10.26 17.72 -23.33
CA LYS A 85 11.73 17.60 -23.28
C LYS A 85 12.22 16.95 -21.99
N LEU A 86 11.65 17.33 -20.84
CA LEU A 86 11.97 16.72 -19.55
C LEU A 86 11.50 15.28 -19.49
N ASP A 87 10.33 15.03 -20.03
CA ASP A 87 9.76 13.71 -20.13
C ASP A 87 10.66 12.75 -20.92
N ALA A 88 11.07 13.14 -22.13
CA ALA A 88 11.99 12.35 -22.96
C ALA A 88 13.36 12.13 -22.28
N PHE A 89 13.84 13.08 -21.48
CA PHE A 89 15.09 12.94 -20.75
C PHE A 89 14.99 11.93 -19.61
N PHE A 90 13.88 11.95 -18.86
CA PHE A 90 13.69 11.08 -17.70
C PHE A 90 13.01 9.75 -17.98
N ASP A 91 12.47 9.52 -19.18
CA ASP A 91 11.71 8.32 -19.51
C ASP A 91 12.51 7.03 -19.30
N ASN A 92 13.73 6.97 -19.79
CA ASN A 92 14.62 5.82 -19.60
C ASN A 92 14.93 5.56 -18.11
N TRP A 93 15.09 6.62 -17.32
CA TRP A 93 15.32 6.50 -15.88
C TRP A 93 14.10 5.93 -15.16
N LEU A 94 12.90 6.37 -15.53
CA LEU A 94 11.65 5.82 -14.97
C LEU A 94 11.52 4.33 -15.28
N VAL A 95 11.83 3.92 -16.53
CA VAL A 95 11.82 2.50 -16.92
C VAL A 95 12.82 1.70 -16.08
N ILE A 96 14.04 2.20 -15.88
CA ILE A 96 15.05 1.56 -15.05
C ILE A 96 14.52 1.39 -13.62
N PHE A 97 14.05 2.46 -12.98
CA PHE A 97 13.56 2.41 -11.59
C PHE A 97 12.33 1.51 -11.42
N LEU A 98 11.45 1.41 -12.42
CA LEU A 98 10.31 0.49 -12.38
C LEU A 98 10.73 -0.98 -12.40
N ASN A 99 11.90 -1.29 -12.97
CA ASN A 99 12.40 -2.66 -13.10
C ASN A 99 13.39 -3.05 -12.00
N VAL A 100 13.84 -2.11 -11.14
CA VAL A 100 14.69 -2.46 -10.00
C VAL A 100 13.87 -3.25 -8.97
N PRO A 101 14.32 -4.45 -8.58
CA PRO A 101 13.65 -5.24 -7.54
C PRO A 101 13.59 -4.47 -6.22
N ALA A 102 12.41 -4.47 -5.58
CA ALA A 102 12.20 -3.77 -4.31
C ALA A 102 13.23 -4.17 -3.24
N LEU A 103 13.55 -5.45 -3.16
CA LEU A 103 14.53 -5.99 -2.22
C LEU A 103 15.91 -5.33 -2.38
N VAL A 104 16.37 -5.14 -3.62
CA VAL A 104 17.67 -4.51 -3.91
C VAL A 104 17.68 -3.06 -3.41
N THR A 105 16.62 -2.30 -3.71
CA THR A 105 16.48 -0.92 -3.23
C THR A 105 16.51 -0.85 -1.70
N ILE A 106 15.82 -1.77 -1.02
CA ILE A 106 15.79 -1.83 0.45
C ILE A 106 17.19 -2.09 1.00
N ILE A 107 17.89 -3.08 0.47
CA ILE A 107 19.25 -3.43 0.91
C ILE A 107 20.20 -2.25 0.70
N LEU A 108 20.18 -1.62 -0.48
CA LEU A 108 21.03 -0.47 -0.78
C LEU A 108 20.75 0.72 0.16
N CYS A 109 19.48 1.02 0.44
CA CYS A 109 19.12 2.06 1.40
C CYS A 109 19.69 1.77 2.80
N TYR A 110 19.61 0.52 3.25
CA TYR A 110 20.17 0.16 4.55
C TYR A 110 21.69 0.13 4.58
N VAL A 111 22.35 -0.28 3.50
CA VAL A 111 23.81 -0.27 3.39
C VAL A 111 24.37 1.17 3.38
N TRP A 112 23.70 2.09 2.67
CA TRP A 112 24.20 3.47 2.53
C TRP A 112 23.83 4.37 3.70
N PHE A 113 22.66 4.20 4.27
CA PHE A 113 22.14 5.10 5.30
C PHE A 113 22.03 4.45 6.69
N GLY A 114 22.35 3.16 6.81
CA GLY A 114 22.22 2.40 8.06
C GLY A 114 20.78 1.94 8.33
N LEU A 115 20.61 1.13 9.39
CA LEU A 115 19.32 0.55 9.79
C LEU A 115 18.46 1.56 10.57
N VAL A 116 18.25 2.75 10.00
CA VAL A 116 17.52 3.85 10.61
C VAL A 116 16.10 3.99 10.01
N GLU A 117 15.21 4.70 10.70
CA GLU A 117 13.83 4.91 10.29
C GLU A 117 13.71 5.64 8.93
N SER A 118 14.55 6.65 8.73
CA SER A 118 14.59 7.42 7.48
C SER A 118 14.98 6.55 6.28
N ALA A 119 15.92 5.62 6.43
CA ALA A 119 16.29 4.68 5.37
C ALA A 119 15.14 3.73 5.01
N ALA A 120 14.41 3.25 6.03
CA ALA A 120 13.22 2.42 5.84
C ALA A 120 12.16 3.14 5.03
N ILE A 121 11.81 4.37 5.41
CA ILE A 121 10.82 5.21 4.71
C ILE A 121 11.31 5.53 3.29
N LEU A 122 12.58 5.92 3.13
CA LEU A 122 13.18 6.24 1.83
C LEU A 122 13.10 5.05 0.87
N ALA A 123 13.42 3.85 1.32
CA ALA A 123 13.35 2.64 0.51
C ALA A 123 11.93 2.39 -0.04
N VAL A 124 10.90 2.57 0.80
CA VAL A 124 9.50 2.44 0.39
C VAL A 124 9.13 3.53 -0.63
N VAL A 125 9.54 4.78 -0.37
CA VAL A 125 9.26 5.92 -1.26
C VAL A 125 9.91 5.70 -2.62
N ILE A 126 11.20 5.34 -2.69
CA ILE A 126 11.91 5.11 -3.96
C ILE A 126 11.23 4.02 -4.79
N ASN A 127 10.78 2.94 -4.15
CA ASN A 127 10.07 1.86 -4.85
C ASN A 127 8.71 2.29 -5.42
N LYS A 128 8.00 3.15 -4.72
CA LYS A 128 6.65 3.56 -5.11
C LYS A 128 6.63 4.75 -6.06
N LEU A 129 7.58 5.64 -5.93
CA LEU A 129 7.64 6.92 -6.64
C LEU A 129 7.53 6.79 -8.17
N PRO A 130 8.28 5.91 -8.87
CA PRO A 130 8.22 5.79 -10.32
C PRO A 130 6.83 5.40 -10.83
N ASN A 131 6.15 4.51 -10.10
CA ASN A 131 4.81 4.05 -10.45
C ASN A 131 3.77 5.19 -10.36
N VAL A 132 3.86 6.04 -9.33
CA VAL A 132 3.00 7.22 -9.19
C VAL A 132 3.31 8.23 -10.29
N ILE A 133 4.60 8.50 -10.54
CA ILE A 133 5.05 9.44 -11.60
C ILE A 133 4.46 9.04 -12.95
N VAL A 134 4.61 7.78 -13.35
CA VAL A 134 4.11 7.30 -14.65
C VAL A 134 2.59 7.44 -14.73
N THR A 135 1.85 7.01 -13.71
CA THR A 135 0.39 7.10 -13.70
C THR A 135 -0.09 8.55 -13.83
N ILE A 136 0.52 9.47 -13.09
CA ILE A 136 0.13 10.89 -13.12
C ILE A 136 0.62 11.59 -14.40
N ARG A 137 1.80 11.22 -14.91
CA ARG A 137 2.31 11.69 -16.19
C ARG A 137 1.35 11.36 -17.32
N GLU A 138 0.90 10.11 -17.41
CA GLU A 138 -0.09 9.71 -18.42
C GLU A 138 -1.42 10.46 -18.24
N GLY A 139 -1.90 10.58 -17.02
CA GLY A 139 -3.09 11.39 -16.74
C GLY A 139 -2.91 12.87 -17.14
N THR A 140 -1.71 13.42 -16.95
CA THR A 140 -1.44 14.81 -17.32
C THR A 140 -1.40 15.01 -18.85
N ARG A 141 -0.98 14.00 -19.60
CA ARG A 141 -1.00 14.01 -21.08
C ARG A 141 -2.41 13.98 -21.66
N THR A 142 -3.38 13.46 -20.93
CA THR A 142 -4.80 13.38 -21.35
C THR A 142 -5.63 14.59 -20.93
N LEU A 143 -5.00 15.64 -20.38
CA LEU A 143 -5.69 16.87 -20.00
C LEU A 143 -6.31 17.55 -21.22
N ASP A 144 -7.56 17.99 -21.07
CA ASP A 144 -8.29 18.72 -22.11
C ASP A 144 -7.66 20.11 -22.31
N GLN A 145 -7.16 20.32 -23.54
CA GLN A 145 -6.50 21.57 -23.94
C GLN A 145 -7.48 22.74 -24.03
N ASP A 146 -8.72 22.49 -24.45
CA ASP A 146 -9.74 23.54 -24.55
C ASP A 146 -10.07 24.12 -23.18
N LEU A 147 -10.14 23.29 -22.14
CA LEU A 147 -10.31 23.75 -20.77
C LEU A 147 -9.10 24.53 -20.25
N LEU A 148 -7.90 24.17 -20.65
CA LEU A 148 -6.68 24.90 -20.30
C LEU A 148 -6.62 26.25 -21.01
N ASP A 149 -7.02 26.31 -22.27
CA ASP A 149 -7.06 27.55 -23.06
C ASP A 149 -8.18 28.47 -22.56
N MET A 150 -9.35 27.93 -22.22
CA MET A 150 -10.39 28.66 -21.52
C MET A 150 -9.85 29.32 -20.22
N ALA A 151 -9.13 28.57 -19.41
CA ALA A 151 -8.56 29.10 -18.18
C ALA A 151 -7.56 30.24 -18.43
N ARG A 152 -6.82 30.19 -19.55
CA ARG A 152 -5.92 31.27 -19.99
C ARG A 152 -6.73 32.52 -20.43
N CYS A 153 -7.74 32.32 -21.29
CA CYS A 153 -8.59 33.41 -21.77
C CYS A 153 -9.30 34.15 -20.62
N TYR A 154 -9.77 33.43 -19.61
CA TYR A 154 -10.39 34.01 -18.42
C TYR A 154 -9.40 34.51 -17.35
N GLY A 155 -8.10 34.50 -17.65
CA GLY A 155 -7.06 35.02 -16.75
C GLY A 155 -6.92 34.26 -15.45
N PHE A 156 -7.16 32.95 -15.45
CA PHE A 156 -6.95 32.13 -14.26
C PHE A 156 -5.47 32.10 -13.88
N GLY A 157 -5.15 32.48 -12.65
CA GLY A 157 -3.80 32.32 -12.12
C GLY A 157 -3.42 30.85 -11.94
N LYS A 158 -2.12 30.56 -11.85
CA LYS A 158 -1.57 29.18 -11.74
C LYS A 158 -2.30 28.30 -10.70
N ARG A 159 -2.59 28.86 -9.50
CA ARG A 159 -3.28 28.15 -8.42
C ARG A 159 -4.72 27.79 -8.81
N LYS A 160 -5.45 28.75 -9.39
CA LYS A 160 -6.85 28.54 -9.80
C LYS A 160 -6.94 27.50 -10.92
N THR A 161 -6.05 27.58 -11.92
CA THR A 161 -5.94 26.59 -13.00
C THR A 161 -5.64 25.19 -12.44
N LEU A 162 -4.68 25.07 -11.50
CA LEU A 162 -4.35 23.79 -10.89
C LEU A 162 -5.55 23.17 -10.16
N VAL A 163 -6.22 23.93 -9.32
CA VAL A 163 -7.30 23.43 -8.44
C VAL A 163 -8.60 23.17 -9.18
N HIS A 164 -8.97 24.05 -10.15
CA HIS A 164 -10.30 23.97 -10.79
C HIS A 164 -10.28 23.34 -12.19
N VAL A 165 -9.13 23.23 -12.84
CA VAL A 165 -9.04 22.66 -14.20
C VAL A 165 -8.22 21.38 -14.20
N ILE A 166 -7.00 21.41 -13.67
CA ILE A 166 -6.08 20.27 -13.73
C ILE A 166 -6.47 19.20 -12.73
N TRP A 167 -6.65 19.57 -11.45
CA TRP A 167 -6.92 18.63 -10.38
C TRP A 167 -8.18 17.76 -10.60
N PRO A 168 -9.34 18.32 -11.01
CA PRO A 168 -10.52 17.51 -11.29
C PRO A 168 -10.29 16.45 -12.39
N GLN A 169 -9.54 16.80 -13.43
CA GLN A 169 -9.23 15.88 -14.52
C GLN A 169 -8.21 14.81 -14.10
N LEU A 170 -7.24 15.15 -13.23
CA LEU A 170 -6.25 14.21 -12.70
C LEU A 170 -6.79 13.32 -11.58
N HIS A 171 -7.89 13.71 -10.94
CA HIS A 171 -8.43 12.99 -9.79
C HIS A 171 -8.63 11.48 -10.02
N PRO A 172 -9.15 10.99 -11.16
CA PRO A 172 -9.26 9.55 -11.43
C PRO A 172 -7.90 8.84 -11.46
N PHE A 173 -6.88 9.49 -12.01
CA PHE A 173 -5.51 8.93 -12.06
C PHE A 173 -4.87 8.90 -10.68
N VAL A 174 -5.06 9.94 -9.88
CA VAL A 174 -4.61 9.99 -8.48
C VAL A 174 -5.28 8.88 -7.67
N MET A 175 -6.58 8.65 -7.84
CA MET A 175 -7.30 7.56 -7.18
C MET A 175 -6.79 6.18 -7.63
N GLY A 176 -6.53 6.00 -8.93
CA GLY A 176 -5.92 4.78 -9.45
C GLY A 176 -4.53 4.51 -8.85
N ALA A 177 -3.67 5.55 -8.82
CA ALA A 177 -2.35 5.47 -8.21
C ALA A 177 -2.42 5.20 -6.70
N THR A 178 -3.39 5.78 -5.99
CA THR A 178 -3.66 5.53 -4.57
C THR A 178 -4.00 4.07 -4.32
N ARG A 179 -4.94 3.53 -5.07
CA ARG A 179 -5.41 2.14 -4.89
C ARG A 179 -4.32 1.13 -5.21
N SER A 180 -3.69 1.23 -6.38
CA SER A 180 -2.57 0.37 -6.74
C SER A 180 -1.38 0.54 -5.79
N GLY A 181 -1.18 1.78 -5.29
CA GLY A 181 -0.14 2.13 -4.36
C GLY A 181 -0.28 1.46 -3.02
N LEU A 182 -1.41 1.60 -2.39
CA LEU A 182 -1.66 0.96 -1.09
C LEU A 182 -1.52 -0.55 -1.17
N ALA A 183 -2.02 -1.19 -2.24
CA ALA A 183 -1.90 -2.63 -2.44
C ALA A 183 -0.45 -3.14 -2.57
N LEU A 184 0.51 -2.29 -2.88
CA LEU A 184 1.94 -2.63 -3.01
C LEU A 184 2.75 -2.20 -1.79
N ILE A 185 2.53 -0.98 -1.30
CA ILE A 185 3.34 -0.38 -0.23
C ILE A 185 3.34 -1.23 1.03
N TRP A 186 2.18 -1.75 1.46
CA TRP A 186 2.11 -2.53 2.68
C TRP A 186 2.94 -3.82 2.62
N LYS A 187 3.06 -4.45 1.44
CA LYS A 187 3.93 -5.62 1.24
C LYS A 187 5.40 -5.23 1.35
N ILE A 188 5.78 -4.11 0.75
CA ILE A 188 7.16 -3.60 0.78
C ILE A 188 7.55 -3.22 2.21
N ILE A 189 6.67 -2.60 2.99
CA ILE A 189 6.94 -2.22 4.37
C ILE A 189 7.22 -3.45 5.24
N LEU A 190 6.47 -4.54 5.11
CA LEU A 190 6.76 -5.77 5.84
C LEU A 190 8.17 -6.29 5.55
N VAL A 191 8.63 -6.22 4.29
CA VAL A 191 9.99 -6.63 3.91
C VAL A 191 11.05 -5.66 4.47
N VAL A 192 10.79 -4.36 4.44
CA VAL A 192 11.64 -3.35 5.04
C VAL A 192 11.81 -3.58 6.54
N GLU A 193 10.71 -3.84 7.25
CA GLU A 193 10.73 -4.12 8.68
C GLU A 193 11.45 -5.44 9.01
N LEU A 194 11.22 -6.47 8.21
CA LEU A 194 11.86 -7.77 8.35
C LEU A 194 13.37 -7.69 8.24
N LEU A 195 13.88 -6.84 7.34
CA LEU A 195 15.32 -6.77 7.03
C LEU A 195 16.11 -5.85 7.96
N GLY A 196 15.48 -4.80 8.50
CA GLY A 196 16.31 -3.78 9.13
C GLY A 196 15.66 -2.99 10.27
N ARG A 197 14.49 -3.41 10.77
CA ARG A 197 13.84 -2.72 11.89
C ARG A 197 13.77 -3.59 13.12
N SER A 198 13.69 -2.93 14.32
CA SER A 198 13.53 -3.57 15.62
C SER A 198 12.10 -3.51 16.14
N ASN A 199 11.15 -3.07 15.33
CA ASN A 199 9.73 -2.96 15.64
C ASN A 199 8.90 -2.94 14.35
N GLY A 200 7.60 -3.21 14.47
CA GLY A 200 6.66 -3.35 13.37
C GLY A 200 6.24 -4.80 13.15
N MET A 201 5.23 -5.00 12.30
CA MET A 201 4.67 -6.32 12.00
C MET A 201 5.69 -7.22 11.29
N GLY A 202 6.44 -6.66 10.32
CA GLY A 202 7.47 -7.41 9.59
C GLY A 202 8.61 -7.87 10.50
N TYR A 203 9.02 -7.07 11.47
CA TYR A 203 9.99 -7.45 12.49
C TYR A 203 9.48 -8.64 13.34
N GLN A 204 8.23 -8.58 13.81
CA GLN A 204 7.65 -9.66 14.61
C GLN A 204 7.53 -10.97 13.82
N LEU A 205 7.12 -10.87 12.55
CA LEU A 205 7.07 -12.06 11.68
C LEU A 205 8.45 -12.69 11.50
N HIS A 206 9.52 -11.88 11.39
CA HIS A 206 10.89 -12.37 11.32
C HIS A 206 11.31 -13.07 12.62
N LEU A 207 11.02 -12.46 13.77
CA LEU A 207 11.32 -13.05 15.07
C LEU A 207 10.62 -14.41 15.27
N PHE A 208 9.31 -14.48 14.99
CA PHE A 208 8.55 -15.73 15.08
C PHE A 208 9.04 -16.78 14.07
N PHE A 209 9.47 -16.35 12.89
CA PHE A 209 10.10 -17.26 11.92
C PHE A 209 11.39 -17.88 12.48
N GLN A 210 12.26 -17.08 13.11
CA GLN A 210 13.48 -17.59 13.73
C GLN A 210 13.20 -18.57 14.89
N LEU A 211 12.07 -18.38 15.60
CA LEU A 211 11.63 -19.26 16.69
C LEU A 211 10.80 -20.46 16.21
N PHE A 212 10.51 -20.55 14.91
CA PHE A 212 9.58 -21.54 14.33
C PHE A 212 8.18 -21.51 14.95
N ASP A 213 7.77 -20.35 15.47
CA ASP A 213 6.45 -20.13 16.06
C ASP A 213 5.41 -19.76 14.98
N VAL A 214 4.86 -20.80 14.36
CA VAL A 214 3.90 -20.65 13.27
C VAL A 214 2.57 -20.08 13.76
N ALA A 215 2.16 -20.36 15.01
CA ALA A 215 0.92 -19.83 15.57
C ALA A 215 0.95 -18.29 15.64
N SER A 216 2.05 -17.73 16.14
CA SER A 216 2.26 -16.28 16.16
C SER A 216 2.38 -15.66 14.78
N ILE A 217 3.06 -16.33 13.83
CA ILE A 217 3.12 -15.86 12.44
C ILE A 217 1.72 -15.73 11.85
N LEU A 218 0.87 -16.74 12.01
CA LEU A 218 -0.50 -16.73 11.50
C LEU A 218 -1.38 -15.69 12.21
N ALA A 219 -1.30 -15.59 13.53
CA ALA A 219 -2.06 -14.63 14.33
C ALA A 219 -1.76 -13.18 13.90
N TYR A 220 -0.47 -12.81 13.80
CA TYR A 220 -0.05 -11.48 13.40
C TYR A 220 -0.35 -11.20 11.91
N THR A 221 -0.25 -12.21 11.05
CA THR A 221 -0.64 -12.07 9.64
C THR A 221 -2.13 -11.81 9.49
N ILE A 222 -2.98 -12.56 10.20
CA ILE A 222 -4.44 -12.37 10.18
C ILE A 222 -4.81 -10.98 10.71
N ALA A 223 -4.19 -10.55 11.81
CA ALA A 223 -4.38 -9.20 12.36
C ALA A 223 -4.08 -8.12 11.33
N PHE A 224 -2.93 -8.22 10.69
CA PHE A 224 -2.48 -7.26 9.70
C PHE A 224 -3.40 -7.23 8.47
N VAL A 225 -3.73 -8.40 7.93
CA VAL A 225 -4.65 -8.51 6.79
C VAL A 225 -6.04 -7.96 7.12
N ALA A 226 -6.56 -8.23 8.33
CA ALA A 226 -7.85 -7.71 8.78
C ALA A 226 -7.86 -6.17 8.80
N VAL A 227 -6.80 -5.55 9.31
CA VAL A 227 -6.70 -4.08 9.36
C VAL A 227 -6.57 -3.48 7.96
N ILE A 228 -5.75 -4.07 7.08
CA ILE A 228 -5.65 -3.61 5.68
C ILE A 228 -7.01 -3.74 4.97
N GLN A 229 -7.73 -4.84 5.21
CA GLN A 229 -9.08 -5.03 4.65
C GLN A 229 -10.08 -3.99 5.17
N LEU A 230 -9.99 -3.63 6.46
CA LEU A 230 -10.81 -2.55 7.04
C LEU A 230 -10.48 -1.20 6.40
N ILE A 231 -9.21 -0.88 6.18
CA ILE A 231 -8.79 0.34 5.48
C ILE A 231 -9.34 0.38 4.06
N GLU A 232 -9.27 -0.75 3.34
CA GLU A 232 -9.85 -0.84 2.00
C GLU A 232 -11.36 -0.60 2.00
N LEU A 233 -12.09 -1.24 2.91
CA LEU A 233 -13.54 -1.14 3.01
C LEU A 233 -14.03 0.24 3.46
N LEU A 234 -13.37 0.83 4.48
CA LEU A 234 -13.84 2.05 5.14
C LEU A 234 -13.30 3.32 4.48
N ILE A 235 -12.14 3.26 3.84
CA ILE A 235 -11.47 4.44 3.27
C ILE A 235 -11.48 4.37 1.74
N LEU A 236 -10.92 3.31 1.13
CA LEU A 236 -10.72 3.27 -0.32
C LEU A 236 -12.02 3.14 -1.11
N LYS A 237 -12.89 2.18 -0.75
CA LYS A 237 -14.16 1.99 -1.46
C LYS A 237 -15.09 3.20 -1.44
N PRO A 238 -15.27 3.94 -0.33
CA PRO A 238 -16.05 5.19 -0.33
C PRO A 238 -15.42 6.29 -1.17
N LEU A 239 -14.08 6.42 -1.15
CA LEU A 239 -13.37 7.40 -1.99
C LEU A 239 -13.54 7.10 -3.48
N ASP A 240 -13.42 5.84 -3.89
CA ASP A 240 -13.68 5.41 -5.28
C ASP A 240 -15.10 5.76 -5.73
N LYS A 241 -16.11 5.49 -4.89
CA LYS A 241 -17.50 5.84 -5.21
C LYS A 241 -17.71 7.34 -5.41
N LYS A 242 -17.03 8.18 -4.63
CA LYS A 242 -17.07 9.63 -4.79
C LYS A 242 -16.37 10.07 -6.08
N ALA A 243 -15.21 9.48 -6.39
CA ALA A 243 -14.45 9.77 -7.60
C ALA A 243 -15.21 9.46 -8.90
N LEU A 244 -15.99 8.38 -8.92
CA LEU A 244 -16.78 7.95 -10.09
C LEU A 244 -18.09 8.75 -10.27
N ARG A 245 -18.55 9.48 -9.27
CA ARG A 245 -19.81 10.28 -9.38
C ARG A 245 -19.73 11.43 -10.38
N TRP A 246 -18.54 11.90 -10.72
CA TRP A 246 -18.33 13.00 -11.68
C TRP A 246 -18.32 12.51 -13.16
N ARG A 247 -18.45 11.22 -13.39
CA ARG A 247 -18.40 10.62 -14.72
C ARG A 247 -19.79 10.19 -15.26
N ARG A 248 -20.86 10.53 -14.51
CA ARG A 248 -22.27 10.29 -14.93
C ARG A 248 -22.96 11.59 -15.31
#